data_e7c93897c293ba8b5c2f8e87048895c8
#
_entry.id   e7c93897c293ba8b5c2f8e87048895c8
#
_cell.length_a   1.000
_cell.length_b   1.000
_cell.length_c   1.000
_cell.angle_alpha   90.00
_cell.angle_beta   90.00
_cell.angle_gamma   90.00
#
_symmetry.space_group_name_H-M   'P 1'
#
loop_
_entity.id
_entity.type
_entity.pdbx_description
1 polymer ?
#
loop_
_entity_poly.entity_id
_entity_poly.type
_entity_poly.pdbx_seq_one_letter_code
_entity_poly.pdbx_strand_id
1 'polypeptide(L)'
;MVEYVTEREEFKGLELFLGGKSMGARLSAQIVAQDVGASGLVFLGYPLHPPGKPENLRDRPLYALPCPSLFIQGGRDPFCHLDLLGKVLSQMPVRSDLHVLPGRGHSYEAGARPLPEEVLEEVVRVILGWMDSL
;
A
#
# COMPACT_ATOMS: atom_id res chain seq x y z
N MET A 1 5.16 19.04 0.24
CA MET A 1 4.01 18.77 1.14
C MET A 1 4.39 18.01 2.40
N VAL A 2 5.13 16.91 2.29
CA VAL A 2 5.56 16.14 3.48
C VAL A 2 6.41 17.00 4.41
N GLU A 3 7.38 17.73 3.88
CA GLU A 3 8.21 18.68 4.65
C GLU A 3 7.37 19.72 5.38
N TYR A 4 6.36 20.28 4.70
CA TYR A 4 5.44 21.24 5.30
C TYR A 4 4.71 20.66 6.51
N VAL A 5 4.26 19.42 6.44
CA VAL A 5 3.55 18.76 7.55
C VAL A 5 4.51 18.48 8.71
N THR A 6 5.70 17.94 8.43
CA THR A 6 6.66 17.55 9.47
C THR A 6 7.29 18.74 10.19
N GLU A 7 7.36 19.91 9.56
CA GLU A 7 7.93 21.13 10.14
C GLU A 7 6.94 21.92 11.02
N ARG A 8 5.65 21.60 10.97
CA ARG A 8 4.67 22.31 11.78
C ARG A 8 4.73 21.89 13.25
N GLU A 9 4.77 22.86 14.16
CA GLU A 9 4.81 22.65 15.62
C GLU A 9 3.69 21.74 16.12
N GLU A 10 2.48 21.87 15.57
CA GLU A 10 1.30 21.08 15.96
C GLU A 10 1.44 19.58 15.67
N PHE A 11 2.36 19.19 14.77
CA PHE A 11 2.60 17.80 14.40
C PHE A 11 3.91 17.25 14.96
N LYS A 12 4.66 18.03 15.72
CA LYS A 12 5.90 17.56 16.34
C LYS A 12 5.62 16.40 17.29
N GLY A 13 6.44 15.37 17.21
CA GLY A 13 6.33 14.18 18.04
C GLY A 13 5.28 13.18 17.54
N LEU A 14 4.57 13.47 16.44
CA LEU A 14 3.65 12.53 15.81
C LEU A 14 4.37 11.66 14.79
N GLU A 15 3.94 10.42 14.70
CA GLU A 15 4.39 9.52 13.64
C GLU A 15 3.69 9.85 12.33
N LEU A 16 4.46 9.86 11.23
CA LEU A 16 3.93 10.11 9.90
C LEU A 16 3.74 8.79 9.15
N PHE A 17 2.52 8.51 8.77
CA PHE A 17 2.19 7.43 7.85
C PHE A 17 1.79 8.03 6.51
N LEU A 18 2.29 7.45 5.44
CA LEU A 18 1.86 7.80 4.09
C LEU A 18 1.06 6.66 3.51
N GLY A 19 0.11 7.01 2.67
CA GLY A 19 -0.69 6.01 1.99
C GLY A 19 -1.16 6.50 0.65
N GLY A 20 -1.58 5.59 -0.17
CA GLY A 20 -2.12 5.93 -1.46
C GLY A 20 -2.84 4.77 -2.11
N LYS A 21 -3.74 5.14 -3.02
CA LYS A 21 -4.47 4.18 -3.85
C LYS A 21 -3.86 4.18 -5.25
N SER A 22 -3.65 2.98 -5.81
CA SER A 22 -3.19 2.80 -7.19
C SER A 22 -1.90 3.59 -7.48
N MET A 23 -1.93 4.54 -8.40
CA MET A 23 -0.77 5.40 -8.71
C MET A 23 -0.25 6.14 -7.45
N GLY A 24 -1.14 6.55 -6.56
CA GLY A 24 -0.75 7.16 -5.28
C GLY A 24 0.07 6.23 -4.40
N ALA A 25 -0.22 4.93 -4.42
CA ALA A 25 0.59 3.93 -3.73
C ALA A 25 2.01 3.87 -4.29
N ARG A 26 2.15 3.84 -5.62
CA ARG A 26 3.46 3.86 -6.27
C ARG A 26 4.24 5.13 -5.97
N LEU A 27 3.59 6.29 -6.05
CA LEU A 27 4.24 7.57 -5.74
C LEU A 27 4.69 7.63 -4.29
N SER A 28 3.88 7.15 -3.35
CA SER A 28 4.26 7.07 -1.93
C SER A 28 5.52 6.21 -1.73
N ALA A 29 5.57 5.05 -2.39
CA ALA A 29 6.75 4.20 -2.33
C ALA A 29 8.00 4.89 -2.91
N GLN A 30 7.85 5.57 -4.05
CA GLN A 30 8.96 6.26 -4.71
C GLN A 30 9.55 7.38 -3.84
N ILE A 31 8.70 8.23 -3.24
CA ILE A 31 9.19 9.34 -2.43
C ILE A 31 9.82 8.88 -1.13
N VAL A 32 9.28 7.84 -0.50
CA VAL A 32 9.87 7.29 0.74
C VAL A 32 11.18 6.54 0.44
N ALA A 33 11.26 5.85 -0.68
CA ALA A 33 12.52 5.26 -1.14
C ALA A 33 13.62 6.30 -1.44
N GLN A 34 13.24 7.57 -1.63
CA GLN A 34 14.14 8.71 -1.87
C GLN A 34 14.31 9.59 -0.64
N ASP A 35 14.33 9.00 0.55
CA ASP A 35 14.61 9.65 1.84
C ASP A 35 13.50 10.54 2.42
N VAL A 36 12.27 10.43 1.98
CA VAL A 36 11.16 11.03 2.72
C VAL A 36 10.85 10.17 3.95
N GLY A 37 11.04 10.73 5.15
CA GLY A 37 10.82 10.01 6.40
C GLY A 37 9.34 9.67 6.61
N ALA A 38 9.05 8.39 6.85
CA ALA A 38 7.74 7.90 7.24
C ALA A 38 7.90 6.75 8.22
N SER A 39 6.96 6.61 9.16
CA SER A 39 6.91 5.51 10.11
C SER A 39 6.32 4.24 9.49
N GLY A 40 5.55 4.38 8.44
CA GLY A 40 4.98 3.27 7.70
C GLY A 40 4.23 3.72 6.45
N LEU A 41 3.95 2.76 5.58
CA LEU A 41 3.25 2.97 4.31
C LEU A 41 2.03 2.06 4.21
N VAL A 42 0.93 2.60 3.70
CA VAL A 42 -0.29 1.83 3.40
C VAL A 42 -0.60 1.93 1.91
N PHE A 43 -0.63 0.80 1.24
CA PHE A 43 -0.90 0.72 -0.18
C PHE A 43 -2.28 0.10 -0.43
N LEU A 44 -3.18 0.90 -0.97
CA LEU A 44 -4.53 0.47 -1.35
C LEU A 44 -4.54 0.14 -2.85
N GLY A 45 -4.44 -1.14 -3.18
CA GLY A 45 -4.36 -1.59 -4.57
C GLY A 45 -3.06 -1.14 -5.24
N TYR A 46 -1.91 -1.68 -4.80
CA TYR A 46 -0.63 -1.38 -5.43
C TYR A 46 -0.60 -1.93 -6.86
N PRO A 47 -0.41 -1.08 -7.89
CA PRO A 47 -0.36 -1.53 -9.27
C PRO A 47 1.02 -2.09 -9.61
N LEU A 48 1.24 -3.36 -9.28
CA LEU A 48 2.53 -4.03 -9.42
C LEU A 48 2.98 -4.15 -10.87
N HIS A 49 2.03 -4.26 -11.80
CA HIS A 49 2.28 -4.35 -13.24
C HIS A 49 1.08 -3.83 -14.03
N PRO A 50 1.23 -3.48 -15.32
CA PRO A 50 0.09 -3.20 -16.17
C PRO A 50 -0.78 -4.45 -16.35
N PRO A 51 -2.10 -4.30 -16.54
CA PRO A 51 -2.97 -5.44 -16.84
C PRO A 51 -2.48 -6.19 -18.10
N GLY A 52 -2.44 -7.53 -18.02
CA GLY A 52 -1.99 -8.37 -19.12
C GLY A 52 -0.48 -8.35 -19.40
N LYS A 53 0.31 -7.61 -18.60
CA LYS A 53 1.77 -7.51 -18.74
C LYS A 53 2.48 -7.75 -17.39
N PRO A 54 2.33 -8.95 -16.80
CA PRO A 54 2.91 -9.25 -15.48
C PRO A 54 4.44 -9.25 -15.47
N GLU A 55 5.08 -9.33 -16.63
CA GLU A 55 6.53 -9.23 -16.79
C GLU A 55 7.07 -7.82 -16.55
N ASN A 56 6.21 -6.80 -16.64
CA ASN A 56 6.60 -5.39 -16.44
C ASN A 56 6.37 -4.97 -14.99
N LEU A 57 7.16 -5.52 -14.07
CA LEU A 57 7.03 -5.25 -12.64
C LEU A 57 7.46 -3.82 -12.28
N ARG A 58 6.70 -3.22 -11.36
CA ARG A 58 6.95 -1.89 -10.78
C ARG A 58 7.34 -2.04 -9.31
N ASP A 59 8.35 -2.85 -9.06
CA ASP A 59 8.75 -3.32 -7.75
C ASP A 59 9.99 -2.62 -7.17
N ARG A 60 10.80 -1.97 -8.00
CA ARG A 60 12.10 -1.38 -7.58
C ARG A 60 12.03 -0.53 -6.32
N PRO A 61 11.11 0.45 -6.19
CA PRO A 61 11.07 1.29 -4.99
C PRO A 61 10.81 0.48 -3.72
N LEU A 62 10.09 -0.64 -3.82
CA LEU A 62 9.73 -1.46 -2.68
C LEU A 62 10.94 -2.05 -1.95
N TYR A 63 12.00 -2.37 -2.69
CA TYR A 63 13.23 -2.93 -2.11
C TYR A 63 14.11 -1.90 -1.40
N ALA A 64 13.83 -0.62 -1.58
CA ALA A 64 14.54 0.49 -0.94
C ALA A 64 13.75 1.14 0.20
N LEU A 65 12.60 0.60 0.57
CA LEU A 65 11.78 1.16 1.64
C LEU A 65 12.45 0.93 3.00
N PRO A 66 12.59 2.01 3.81
CA PRO A 66 13.21 1.92 5.13
C PRO A 66 12.22 1.65 6.25
N CYS A 67 10.92 1.59 5.97
CA CYS A 67 9.86 1.46 6.96
C CYS A 67 8.88 0.33 6.61
N PRO A 68 8.11 -0.16 7.61
CA PRO A 68 7.09 -1.17 7.36
C PRO A 68 6.03 -0.73 6.36
N SER A 69 5.47 -1.67 5.63
CA SER A 69 4.40 -1.42 4.67
C SER A 69 3.28 -2.44 4.78
N LEU A 70 2.07 -1.97 4.56
CA LEU A 70 0.86 -2.78 4.48
C LEU A 70 0.28 -2.68 3.07
N PHE A 71 0.07 -3.83 2.45
CA PHE A 71 -0.60 -3.95 1.15
C PHE A 71 -2.01 -4.47 1.38
N ILE A 72 -3.02 -3.75 0.90
CA ILE A 72 -4.41 -4.22 0.87
C ILE A 72 -4.80 -4.38 -0.60
N GLN A 73 -5.03 -5.64 -1.00
CA GLN A 73 -5.18 -6.01 -2.41
C GLN A 73 -6.48 -6.75 -2.67
N GLY A 74 -7.17 -6.38 -3.73
CA GLY A 74 -8.24 -7.21 -4.27
C GLY A 74 -7.69 -8.51 -4.86
N GLY A 75 -8.31 -9.62 -4.54
CA GLY A 75 -7.83 -10.94 -5.00
C GLY A 75 -7.93 -11.15 -6.51
N ARG A 76 -8.72 -10.31 -7.21
CA ARG A 76 -8.88 -10.32 -8.67
C ARG A 76 -8.36 -9.05 -9.33
N ASP A 77 -7.48 -8.34 -8.67
CA ASP A 77 -6.89 -7.12 -9.21
C ASP A 77 -6.03 -7.42 -10.45
N PRO A 78 -6.39 -6.91 -11.65
CA PRO A 78 -5.61 -7.16 -12.86
C PRO A 78 -4.27 -6.43 -12.88
N PHE A 79 -4.06 -5.45 -11.98
CA PHE A 79 -2.80 -4.73 -11.82
C PHE A 79 -1.84 -5.40 -10.85
N CYS A 80 -2.24 -6.49 -10.20
CA CYS A 80 -1.41 -7.12 -9.18
C CYS A 80 -1.74 -8.60 -9.03
N HIS A 81 -0.95 -9.45 -9.66
CA HIS A 81 -1.03 -10.89 -9.43
C HIS A 81 -0.45 -11.22 -8.07
N LEU A 82 -1.23 -11.87 -7.22
CA LEU A 82 -0.84 -12.16 -5.84
C LEU A 82 0.42 -13.03 -5.72
N ASP A 83 0.62 -13.97 -6.64
CA ASP A 83 1.82 -14.81 -6.67
C ASP A 83 3.09 -13.98 -6.88
N LEU A 84 3.02 -12.99 -7.77
CA LEU A 84 4.13 -12.07 -8.03
C LEU A 84 4.34 -11.13 -6.85
N LEU A 85 3.27 -10.61 -6.26
CA LEU A 85 3.38 -9.79 -5.06
C LEU A 85 4.02 -10.56 -3.91
N GLY A 86 3.61 -11.81 -3.69
CA GLY A 86 4.21 -12.66 -2.66
C GLY A 86 5.73 -12.83 -2.82
N LYS A 87 6.20 -12.98 -4.06
CA LYS A 87 7.64 -13.03 -4.35
C LYS A 87 8.34 -11.72 -4.05
N VAL A 88 7.73 -10.58 -4.40
CA VAL A 88 8.26 -9.26 -4.11
C VAL A 88 8.34 -9.06 -2.59
N LEU A 89 7.26 -9.34 -1.87
CA LEU A 89 7.22 -9.18 -0.41
C LEU A 89 8.30 -10.02 0.29
N SER A 90 8.56 -11.23 -0.20
CA SER A 90 9.61 -12.09 0.36
C SER A 90 11.03 -11.53 0.21
N GLN A 91 11.23 -10.60 -0.72
CA GLN A 91 12.52 -9.97 -1.01
C GLN A 91 12.67 -8.57 -0.39
N MET A 92 11.60 -8.03 0.19
CA MET A 92 11.64 -6.73 0.82
C MET A 92 12.46 -6.78 2.12
N PRO A 93 13.35 -5.79 2.37
CA PRO A 93 14.27 -5.84 3.50
C PRO A 93 13.60 -5.52 4.85
N VAL A 94 12.43 -4.88 4.82
CA VAL A 94 11.70 -4.45 6.01
C VAL A 94 10.33 -5.14 6.03
N ARG A 95 9.71 -5.23 7.21
CA ARG A 95 8.39 -5.84 7.39
C ARG A 95 7.39 -5.35 6.35
N SER A 96 6.77 -6.29 5.65
CA SER A 96 5.68 -6.04 4.71
C SER A 96 4.56 -7.03 4.95
N ASP A 97 3.36 -6.52 5.11
CA ASP A 97 2.16 -7.32 5.38
C ASP A 97 1.19 -7.22 4.22
N LEU A 98 0.45 -8.27 3.97
CA LEU A 98 -0.55 -8.35 2.90
C LEU A 98 -1.91 -8.74 3.48
N HIS A 99 -2.91 -7.93 3.19
CA HIS A 99 -4.32 -8.27 3.42
C HIS A 99 -5.04 -8.37 2.09
N VAL A 100 -5.60 -9.54 1.81
CA VAL A 100 -6.33 -9.79 0.56
C VAL A 100 -7.83 -9.65 0.80
N LEU A 101 -8.50 -8.94 -0.09
CA LEU A 101 -9.97 -8.87 -0.17
C LEU A 101 -10.42 -9.87 -1.25
N PRO A 102 -10.88 -11.08 -0.89
CA PRO A 102 -11.15 -12.14 -1.86
C PRO A 102 -12.23 -11.74 -2.87
N GLY A 103 -12.02 -12.10 -4.14
CA GLY A 103 -12.98 -11.87 -5.21
C GLY A 103 -13.13 -10.43 -5.65
N ARG A 104 -12.38 -9.48 -5.10
CA ARG A 104 -12.49 -8.07 -5.41
C ARG A 104 -11.41 -7.61 -6.38
N GLY A 105 -11.74 -6.59 -7.18
CA GLY A 105 -10.85 -6.01 -8.18
C GLY A 105 -9.94 -4.90 -7.64
N HIS A 106 -9.41 -4.09 -8.56
CA HIS A 106 -8.41 -3.05 -8.27
C HIS A 106 -8.91 -1.95 -7.31
N SER A 107 -10.17 -1.59 -7.38
CA SER A 107 -10.81 -0.63 -6.48
C SER A 107 -11.74 -1.30 -5.47
N TYR A 108 -11.48 -2.58 -5.18
CA TYR A 108 -12.24 -3.42 -4.25
C TYR A 108 -13.68 -3.67 -4.71
N GLU A 109 -13.97 -3.41 -5.96
CA GLU A 109 -15.26 -3.69 -6.58
C GLU A 109 -15.50 -5.20 -6.75
N ALA A 110 -16.75 -5.60 -6.72
CA ALA A 110 -17.21 -6.92 -7.08
C ALA A 110 -18.39 -6.77 -8.05
N GLY A 111 -18.08 -6.70 -9.35
CA GLY A 111 -19.06 -6.37 -10.40
C GLY A 111 -19.38 -4.87 -10.43
N ALA A 112 -20.54 -4.52 -10.98
CA ALA A 112 -20.97 -3.13 -11.16
C ALA A 112 -21.68 -2.52 -9.92
N ARG A 113 -21.55 -3.15 -8.77
CA ARG A 113 -22.21 -2.71 -7.54
C ARG A 113 -21.36 -1.67 -6.80
N PRO A 114 -22.00 -0.72 -6.10
CA PRO A 114 -21.27 0.16 -5.18
C PRO A 114 -20.47 -0.65 -4.16
N LEU A 115 -19.36 -0.09 -3.69
CA LEU A 115 -18.54 -0.72 -2.67
C LEU A 115 -19.32 -0.81 -1.36
N PRO A 116 -19.52 -2.01 -0.79
CA PRO A 116 -20.23 -2.16 0.49
C PRO A 116 -19.50 -1.46 1.62
N GLU A 117 -20.27 -0.89 2.56
CA GLU A 117 -19.72 -0.23 3.74
C GLU A 117 -18.85 -1.19 4.57
N GLU A 118 -19.24 -2.45 4.68
CA GLU A 118 -18.51 -3.49 5.42
C GLU A 118 -17.07 -3.68 4.90
N VAL A 119 -16.85 -3.48 3.60
CA VAL A 119 -15.50 -3.55 3.01
C VAL A 119 -14.65 -2.37 3.44
N LEU A 120 -15.24 -1.17 3.47
CA LEU A 120 -14.54 0.02 3.96
C LEU A 120 -14.21 -0.10 5.43
N GLU A 121 -15.14 -0.62 6.24
CA GLU A 121 -14.92 -0.89 7.66
C GLU A 121 -13.80 -1.91 7.87
N GLU A 122 -13.77 -2.98 7.07
CA GLU A 122 -12.70 -3.97 7.10
C GLU A 122 -11.34 -3.33 6.81
N VAL A 123 -11.24 -2.52 5.75
CA VAL A 123 -10.01 -1.83 5.36
C VAL A 123 -9.52 -0.94 6.49
N VAL A 124 -10.39 -0.12 7.08
CA VAL A 124 -10.03 0.76 8.19
C VAL A 124 -9.55 -0.03 9.40
N ARG A 125 -10.28 -1.09 9.78
CA ARG A 125 -9.91 -1.95 10.89
C ARG A 125 -8.53 -2.60 10.69
N VAL A 126 -8.26 -3.08 9.48
CA VAL A 126 -6.97 -3.69 9.13
C VAL A 126 -5.84 -2.67 9.25
N ILE A 127 -6.04 -1.45 8.74
CA ILE A 127 -5.04 -0.38 8.83
C ILE A 127 -4.74 -0.04 10.29
N LEU A 128 -5.77 0.22 11.08
CA LEU A 128 -5.61 0.59 12.50
C LEU A 128 -4.93 -0.52 13.30
N GLY A 129 -5.36 -1.77 13.11
CA GLY A 129 -4.74 -2.92 13.77
C GLY A 129 -3.28 -3.11 13.36
N TRP A 130 -2.96 -2.89 12.09
CA TRP A 130 -1.58 -2.95 11.61
C TRP A 130 -0.72 -1.85 12.24
N MET A 131 -1.20 -0.61 12.27
CA MET A 131 -0.48 0.50 12.89
C MET A 131 -0.21 0.23 14.38
N ASP A 132 -1.17 -0.33 15.11
CA ASP A 132 -1.02 -0.69 16.52
C ASP A 132 0.00 -1.83 16.73
N SER A 133 0.30 -2.62 15.70
CA SER A 133 1.23 -3.75 15.76
C SER A 133 2.70 -3.37 15.54
N LEU A 134 2.95 -2.11 15.18
CA LEU A 134 4.30 -1.65 14.84
C LEU A 134 5.16 -1.29 16.05
#